data_55e123e747fc561b1a01a449c9120bc6
#
_entry.id   55e123e747fc561b1a01a449c9120bc6
#
_cell.length_a   1.000
_cell.length_b   1.000
_cell.length_c   1.000
_cell.angle_alpha   90.00
_cell.angle_beta   90.00
_cell.angle_gamma   90.00
#
_symmetry.space_group_name_H-M   'P 1'
#
loop_
_entity.id
_entity.type
_entity.pdbx_description
1 polymer ?
#
loop_
_entity_poly.entity_id
_entity_poly.type
_entity_poly.pdbx_seq_one_letter_code
_entity_poly.pdbx_strand_id
1 'polypeptide(L)'
;MTAVRAWPPLPDGTYRTPETPDELALFLSDPMARVCSGFLYKIMVKSADADGNTTLPFKPNRAQRRFINRLWTRNIILKARQLGFTTLVAIMWLDHALFNDDQRCVIVAQDKDKAEEIFQDKVKFAYDRLPESLRATRPTVTDSKSELKFSNNSSVKVSTSARGGTPHRLHISEHGKICAKFPDKAKEIKTGSFPAVPLDGITIVESTAEGQDGDFYTMTEQSMAMAESGKVLTPRDYRFHFFPWWQEPGYRLPDGQARDVGITPKEHEYFDEIELVMGTKLDLGQRSWYIATREGDFSGDPQLMWQEYPSTPREAFQQSTEGFYYAKQLATARQNNRITRVPFMAGLPVNSFWDIGHTDGTALWLHQRVGLMNHFIGFIEGWEKPYDYFTAEMQR
;
A
#
# COMPACT_ATOMS: atom_id res chain seq x y z
N MET A 1 20.66 -15.74 8.12
CA MET A 1 21.68 -15.31 9.07
C MET A 1 21.59 -13.80 9.18
N THR A 2 21.23 -13.26 10.33
CA THR A 2 21.30 -11.83 10.61
C THR A 2 22.77 -11.44 10.65
N ALA A 3 23.22 -10.63 9.70
CA ALA A 3 24.57 -10.10 9.71
C ALA A 3 24.84 -9.41 11.06
N VAL A 4 26.00 -9.65 11.64
CA VAL A 4 26.42 -8.97 12.88
C VAL A 4 26.46 -7.47 12.58
N ARG A 5 25.68 -6.67 13.31
CA ARG A 5 25.62 -5.21 13.13
C ARG A 5 26.92 -4.60 13.66
N ALA A 6 27.52 -3.71 12.87
CA ALA A 6 28.73 -3.00 13.27
C ALA A 6 28.45 -2.01 14.41
N TRP A 7 27.23 -1.44 14.47
CA TRP A 7 26.76 -0.52 15.51
C TRP A 7 25.36 -0.89 16.00
N PRO A 8 25.23 -1.91 16.87
CA PRO A 8 23.93 -2.40 17.30
C PRO A 8 23.22 -1.39 18.22
N PRO A 9 21.86 -1.43 18.25
CA PRO A 9 21.12 -0.67 19.24
C PRO A 9 21.35 -1.21 20.65
N LEU A 10 21.13 -0.34 21.63
CA LEU A 10 21.06 -0.72 23.05
C LEU A 10 19.81 -1.59 23.33
N PRO A 11 19.72 -2.25 24.50
CA PRO A 11 18.57 -3.10 24.85
C PRO A 11 17.22 -2.41 24.77
N ASP A 12 17.16 -1.10 25.01
CA ASP A 12 15.95 -0.26 24.90
C ASP A 12 15.60 0.15 23.45
N GLY A 13 16.43 -0.27 22.49
CA GLY A 13 16.26 0.06 21.07
C GLY A 13 16.79 1.43 20.65
N THR A 14 17.41 2.19 21.56
CA THR A 14 18.12 3.44 21.24
C THR A 14 19.53 3.14 20.71
N TYR A 15 20.20 4.17 20.22
CA TYR A 15 21.58 4.05 19.74
C TYR A 15 22.52 4.96 20.53
N ARG A 16 23.70 4.44 20.87
CA ARG A 16 24.77 5.21 21.46
C ARG A 16 25.34 6.21 20.44
N THR A 17 25.64 7.42 20.86
CA THR A 17 26.36 8.40 20.03
C THR A 17 27.81 7.98 19.87
N PRO A 18 28.39 7.98 18.64
CA PRO A 18 29.83 7.75 18.46
C PRO A 18 30.65 8.85 19.10
N GLU A 19 31.66 8.52 19.88
CA GLU A 19 32.52 9.49 20.60
C GLU A 19 33.95 9.58 20.01
N THR A 20 34.39 8.55 19.26
CA THR A 20 35.71 8.51 18.64
C THR A 20 35.58 8.39 17.10
N PRO A 21 36.66 8.74 16.35
CA PRO A 21 36.66 8.54 14.88
C PRO A 21 36.41 7.08 14.47
N ASP A 22 36.96 6.11 15.21
CA ASP A 22 36.76 4.68 14.93
C ASP A 22 35.31 4.26 15.17
N GLU A 23 34.68 4.74 16.24
CA GLU A 23 33.26 4.52 16.50
C GLU A 23 32.37 5.17 15.44
N LEU A 24 32.74 6.38 14.99
CA LEU A 24 32.02 7.04 13.89
C LEU A 24 32.13 6.22 12.60
N ALA A 25 33.30 5.66 12.30
CA ALA A 25 33.48 4.78 11.14
C ALA A 25 32.64 3.52 11.23
N LEU A 26 32.56 2.87 12.41
CA LEU A 26 31.68 1.72 12.65
C LEU A 26 30.19 2.10 12.50
N PHE A 27 29.78 3.21 13.09
CA PHE A 27 28.40 3.73 12.94
C PHE A 27 28.07 4.00 11.46
N LEU A 28 28.94 4.67 10.73
CA LEU A 28 28.74 4.99 9.31
C LEU A 28 28.80 3.74 8.42
N SER A 29 29.40 2.65 8.86
CA SER A 29 29.40 1.37 8.13
C SER A 29 28.09 0.58 8.30
N ASP A 30 27.25 0.89 9.32
CA ASP A 30 26.02 0.18 9.62
C ASP A 30 24.78 0.91 9.06
N PRO A 31 24.15 0.43 7.96
CA PRO A 31 22.98 1.06 7.38
C PRO A 31 21.81 1.22 8.36
N MET A 32 21.66 0.26 9.26
CA MET A 32 20.57 0.30 10.24
C MET A 32 20.81 1.35 11.32
N ALA A 33 22.04 1.53 11.75
CA ALA A 33 22.41 2.59 12.69
C ALA A 33 22.20 3.96 12.06
N ARG A 34 22.64 4.15 10.81
CA ARG A 34 22.44 5.42 10.09
C ARG A 34 20.97 5.79 9.95
N VAL A 35 20.13 4.85 9.53
CA VAL A 35 18.70 5.10 9.29
C VAL A 35 17.89 5.18 10.58
N CYS A 36 18.20 4.36 11.60
CA CYS A 36 17.33 4.19 12.76
C CYS A 36 17.70 5.01 13.99
N SER A 37 18.94 5.51 14.08
CA SER A 37 19.43 6.21 15.29
C SER A 37 18.79 7.58 15.53
N GLY A 38 18.38 8.28 14.47
CA GLY A 38 17.97 9.68 14.54
C GLY A 38 19.14 10.68 14.51
N PHE A 39 20.38 10.22 14.33
CA PHE A 39 21.55 11.11 14.33
C PHE A 39 21.78 11.76 12.96
N LEU A 40 21.49 11.05 11.88
CA LEU A 40 21.85 11.50 10.55
C LEU A 40 20.72 12.24 9.83
N TYR A 41 19.53 11.65 9.78
CA TYR A 41 18.45 12.16 8.97
C TYR A 41 17.43 12.97 9.77
N LYS A 42 16.93 14.04 9.15
CA LYS A 42 15.84 14.86 9.69
C LYS A 42 14.66 14.84 8.75
N ILE A 43 13.46 14.92 9.30
CA ILE A 43 12.20 14.94 8.57
C ILE A 43 11.35 16.12 8.99
N MET A 44 10.45 16.52 8.11
CA MET A 44 9.40 17.48 8.37
C MET A 44 8.15 16.77 8.83
N VAL A 45 7.57 17.18 9.94
CA VAL A 45 6.29 16.69 10.46
C VAL A 45 5.36 17.87 10.70
N LYS A 46 4.05 17.63 10.58
CA LYS A 46 3.04 18.62 10.98
C LYS A 46 3.16 18.85 12.49
N SER A 47 3.22 20.10 12.91
CA SER A 47 3.19 20.43 14.32
C SER A 47 1.77 20.29 14.86
N ALA A 48 1.62 19.71 16.07
CA ALA A 48 0.34 19.65 16.76
C ALA A 48 -0.02 20.98 17.44
N ASP A 49 0.98 21.82 17.77
CA ASP A 49 0.82 22.98 18.64
C ASP A 49 1.06 24.34 17.94
N ALA A 50 1.35 24.34 16.63
CA ALA A 50 1.63 25.55 15.88
C ALA A 50 1.16 25.47 14.43
N ASP A 51 0.80 26.61 13.84
CA ASP A 51 0.54 26.77 12.41
C ASP A 51 1.85 26.57 11.63
N GLY A 52 2.21 25.31 11.34
CA GLY A 52 3.40 25.03 10.55
C GLY A 52 3.97 23.63 10.70
N ASN A 53 5.12 23.43 10.07
CA ASN A 53 5.86 22.18 10.09
C ASN A 53 7.04 22.27 11.06
N THR A 54 7.29 21.20 11.80
CA THR A 54 8.44 21.06 12.69
C THR A 54 9.46 20.08 12.09
N THR A 55 10.76 20.41 12.25
CA THR A 55 11.86 19.53 11.86
C THR A 55 12.26 18.65 13.02
N LEU A 56 12.17 17.34 12.85
CA LEU A 56 12.57 16.36 13.86
C LEU A 56 13.63 15.38 13.32
N PRO A 57 14.48 14.82 14.20
CA PRO A 57 15.31 13.67 13.85
C PRO A 57 14.45 12.51 13.40
N PHE A 58 14.83 11.86 12.30
CA PHE A 58 14.11 10.68 11.81
C PHE A 58 14.43 9.47 12.70
N LYS A 59 13.42 8.99 13.39
CA LYS A 59 13.45 7.71 14.11
C LYS A 59 12.28 6.88 13.64
N PRO A 60 12.51 5.68 13.07
CA PRO A 60 11.41 4.85 12.62
C PRO A 60 10.41 4.56 13.73
N ASN A 61 9.12 4.72 13.46
CA ASN A 61 8.04 4.33 14.36
C ASN A 61 7.94 2.80 14.48
N ARG A 62 7.00 2.30 15.31
CA ARG A 62 6.83 0.87 15.56
C ARG A 62 6.56 0.08 14.28
N ALA A 63 5.66 0.57 13.41
CA ALA A 63 5.32 -0.07 12.14
C ALA A 63 6.53 -0.12 11.19
N GLN A 64 7.24 0.99 11.06
CA GLN A 64 8.43 1.12 10.24
C GLN A 64 9.57 0.20 10.72
N ARG A 65 9.85 0.12 12.04
CA ARG A 65 10.84 -0.83 12.62
C ARG A 65 10.47 -2.28 12.33
N ARG A 66 9.18 -2.64 12.48
CA ARG A 66 8.70 -3.98 12.16
C ARG A 66 8.92 -4.32 10.68
N PHE A 67 8.68 -3.39 9.79
CA PHE A 67 8.94 -3.56 8.36
C PHE A 67 10.43 -3.74 8.07
N ILE A 68 11.29 -2.84 8.56
CA ILE A 68 12.75 -2.91 8.36
C ILE A 68 13.30 -4.26 8.80
N ASN A 69 12.88 -4.77 9.97
CA ASN A 69 13.33 -6.06 10.51
C ASN A 69 12.85 -7.27 9.69
N ARG A 70 11.88 -7.08 8.80
CA ARG A 70 11.31 -8.10 7.92
C ARG A 70 11.50 -7.80 6.45
N LEU A 71 12.37 -6.84 6.12
CA LEU A 71 12.64 -6.45 4.73
C LEU A 71 13.08 -7.65 3.89
N TRP A 72 12.58 -7.72 2.67
CA TRP A 72 12.86 -8.76 1.69
C TRP A 72 13.19 -8.13 0.34
N THR A 73 13.58 -8.93 -0.64
CA THR A 73 13.86 -8.46 -2.01
C THR A 73 12.60 -7.89 -2.69
N ARG A 74 11.44 -8.49 -2.43
CA ARG A 74 10.14 -8.03 -2.93
C ARG A 74 9.18 -7.88 -1.75
N ASN A 75 8.60 -6.70 -1.59
CA ASN A 75 7.73 -6.39 -0.45
C ASN A 75 6.43 -5.77 -0.96
N ILE A 76 5.30 -6.25 -0.43
CA ILE A 76 4.00 -5.63 -0.62
C ILE A 76 3.43 -5.24 0.74
N ILE A 77 3.03 -3.99 0.87
CA ILE A 77 2.59 -3.38 2.13
C ILE A 77 1.14 -2.91 1.96
N LEU A 78 0.24 -3.60 2.62
CA LEU A 78 -1.12 -3.14 2.87
C LEU A 78 -1.14 -2.44 4.23
N LYS A 79 -1.57 -1.20 4.27
CA LYS A 79 -1.43 -0.37 5.47
C LYS A 79 -2.61 0.55 5.71
N ALA A 80 -2.80 0.94 6.96
CA ALA A 80 -3.59 2.12 7.29
C ALA A 80 -2.89 3.40 6.80
N ARG A 81 -3.67 4.45 6.66
CA ARG A 81 -3.22 5.77 6.22
C ARG A 81 -2.17 6.35 7.17
N GLN A 82 -1.30 7.23 6.68
CA GLN A 82 -0.36 8.09 7.42
C GLN A 82 0.67 7.38 8.33
N LEU A 83 1.03 6.14 8.07
CA LEU A 83 2.06 5.42 8.83
C LEU A 83 3.51 5.78 8.41
N GLY A 84 3.69 6.73 7.50
CA GLY A 84 4.98 7.31 7.12
C GLY A 84 5.89 6.40 6.30
N PHE A 85 5.36 5.38 5.59
CA PHE A 85 6.17 4.45 4.79
C PHE A 85 6.90 5.14 3.64
N THR A 86 6.25 6.08 2.95
CA THR A 86 6.91 6.85 1.87
C THR A 86 8.13 7.62 2.41
N THR A 87 8.04 8.21 3.61
CA THR A 87 9.17 8.87 4.27
C THR A 87 10.28 7.89 4.64
N LEU A 88 9.93 6.73 5.23
CA LEU A 88 10.90 5.69 5.54
C LEU A 88 11.69 5.25 4.31
N VAL A 89 10.98 4.93 3.22
CA VAL A 89 11.62 4.42 2.00
C VAL A 89 12.46 5.51 1.34
N ALA A 90 12.02 6.77 1.34
CA ALA A 90 12.81 7.89 0.84
C ALA A 90 14.15 8.03 1.60
N ILE A 91 14.13 7.93 2.93
CA ILE A 91 15.35 7.94 3.76
C ILE A 91 16.22 6.72 3.45
N MET A 92 15.66 5.52 3.37
CA MET A 92 16.40 4.30 3.06
C MET A 92 17.07 4.37 1.67
N TRP A 93 16.38 4.92 0.66
CA TRP A 93 16.92 5.07 -0.69
C TRP A 93 18.00 6.15 -0.76
N LEU A 94 17.81 7.26 -0.03
CA LEU A 94 18.84 8.31 0.10
C LEU A 94 20.08 7.76 0.78
N ASP A 95 19.95 7.06 1.92
CA ASP A 95 21.04 6.40 2.61
C ASP A 95 21.78 5.42 1.69
N HIS A 96 21.02 4.58 1.01
CA HIS A 96 21.62 3.59 0.11
C HIS A 96 22.43 4.23 -1.02
N ALA A 97 21.93 5.28 -1.65
CA ALA A 97 22.61 5.98 -2.72
C ALA A 97 23.86 6.76 -2.23
N LEU A 98 23.84 7.29 -1.02
CA LEU A 98 24.98 8.01 -0.44
C LEU A 98 26.14 7.08 -0.07
N PHE A 99 25.83 5.89 0.44
CA PHE A 99 26.85 4.99 1.01
C PHE A 99 27.25 3.82 0.11
N ASN A 100 26.62 3.68 -1.08
CA ASN A 100 26.98 2.65 -2.06
C ASN A 100 27.15 3.29 -3.43
N ASP A 101 28.17 2.86 -4.17
CA ASP A 101 28.48 3.38 -5.48
C ASP A 101 27.59 2.73 -6.56
N ASP A 102 27.37 3.44 -7.68
CA ASP A 102 26.66 2.96 -8.88
C ASP A 102 25.20 2.54 -8.64
N GLN A 103 24.52 3.06 -7.61
CA GLN A 103 23.15 2.70 -7.29
C GLN A 103 22.10 3.60 -7.95
N ARG A 104 21.04 2.99 -8.43
CA ARG A 104 19.85 3.68 -8.95
C ARG A 104 18.67 3.40 -8.03
N CYS A 105 18.24 4.42 -7.29
CA CYS A 105 17.09 4.36 -6.39
C CYS A 105 15.94 5.15 -7.02
N VAL A 106 14.80 4.52 -7.23
CA VAL A 106 13.64 5.14 -7.88
C VAL A 106 12.41 5.02 -7.00
N ILE A 107 11.68 6.12 -6.87
CA ILE A 107 10.36 6.17 -6.26
C ILE A 107 9.37 6.56 -7.36
N VAL A 108 8.34 5.74 -7.57
CA VAL A 108 7.25 6.01 -8.51
C VAL A 108 6.05 6.51 -7.72
N ALA A 109 5.61 7.73 -8.05
CA ALA A 109 4.43 8.36 -7.47
C ALA A 109 3.25 8.32 -8.46
N GLN A 110 2.03 8.56 -7.96
CA GLN A 110 0.81 8.48 -8.77
C GLN A 110 0.74 9.51 -9.91
N ASP A 111 1.25 10.74 -9.67
CA ASP A 111 1.27 11.84 -10.62
C ASP A 111 2.53 12.71 -10.43
N LYS A 112 2.68 13.73 -11.28
CA LYS A 112 3.86 14.59 -11.29
C LYS A 112 3.96 15.48 -10.06
N ASP A 113 2.84 16.03 -9.61
CA ASP A 113 2.81 16.95 -8.46
C ASP A 113 3.18 16.19 -7.19
N LYS A 114 2.65 14.96 -7.04
CA LYS A 114 3.01 14.08 -5.92
C LYS A 114 4.46 13.59 -5.99
N ALA A 115 4.99 13.39 -7.19
CA ALA A 115 6.42 13.07 -7.35
C ALA A 115 7.31 14.23 -6.91
N GLU A 116 6.99 15.47 -7.28
CA GLU A 116 7.72 16.67 -6.86
C GLU A 116 7.61 16.89 -5.34
N GLU A 117 6.41 16.72 -4.76
CA GLU A 117 6.19 16.79 -3.29
C GLU A 117 7.05 15.76 -2.54
N ILE A 118 7.00 14.49 -2.96
CA ILE A 118 7.80 13.43 -2.30
C ILE A 118 9.28 13.75 -2.42
N PHE A 119 9.73 14.21 -3.57
CA PHE A 119 11.13 14.54 -3.76
C PHE A 119 11.57 15.69 -2.85
N GLN A 120 10.86 16.83 -2.88
CA GLN A 120 11.21 18.02 -2.11
C GLN A 120 11.11 17.78 -0.61
N ASP A 121 9.99 17.22 -0.14
CA ASP A 121 9.68 17.12 1.29
C ASP A 121 10.32 15.92 1.98
N LYS A 122 10.72 14.89 1.24
CA LYS A 122 11.27 13.66 1.84
C LYS A 122 12.74 13.45 1.48
N VAL A 123 13.08 13.50 0.18
CA VAL A 123 14.44 13.19 -0.29
C VAL A 123 15.35 14.41 -0.13
N LYS A 124 15.01 15.51 -0.79
CA LYS A 124 15.80 16.75 -0.81
C LYS A 124 15.90 17.37 0.58
N PHE A 125 14.76 17.44 1.28
CA PHE A 125 14.70 17.96 2.67
C PHE A 125 15.67 17.24 3.59
N ALA A 126 15.70 15.90 3.54
CA ALA A 126 16.60 15.11 4.38
C ALA A 126 18.08 15.27 3.98
N TYR A 127 18.36 15.30 2.66
CA TYR A 127 19.72 15.51 2.15
C TYR A 127 20.30 16.86 2.56
N ASP A 128 19.53 17.96 2.41
CA ASP A 128 19.99 19.32 2.72
C ASP A 128 20.31 19.52 4.20
N ARG A 129 19.80 18.64 5.08
CA ARG A 129 20.01 18.68 6.53
C ARG A 129 21.04 17.70 7.05
N LEU A 130 21.70 16.97 6.16
CA LEU A 130 22.87 16.18 6.53
C LEU A 130 24.02 17.10 6.96
N PRO A 131 24.93 16.62 7.83
CA PRO A 131 26.18 17.32 8.14
C PRO A 131 26.94 17.72 6.88
N GLU A 132 27.45 18.93 6.82
CA GLU A 132 28.17 19.45 5.66
C GLU A 132 29.38 18.58 5.31
N SER A 133 30.09 18.10 6.32
CA SER A 133 31.22 17.17 6.15
C SER A 133 30.81 15.92 5.38
N LEU A 134 29.63 15.35 5.66
CA LEU A 134 29.14 14.18 4.94
C LEU A 134 28.76 14.52 3.50
N ARG A 135 28.04 15.65 3.29
CA ARG A 135 27.69 16.12 1.95
C ARG A 135 28.91 16.40 1.08
N ALA A 136 29.97 16.93 1.68
CA ALA A 136 31.23 17.20 1.00
C ALA A 136 31.96 15.91 0.53
N THR A 137 31.77 14.78 1.21
CA THR A 137 32.33 13.48 0.76
C THR A 137 31.55 12.88 -0.43
N ARG A 138 30.32 13.28 -0.62
CA ARG A 138 29.42 12.80 -1.69
C ARG A 138 28.66 13.98 -2.31
N PRO A 139 29.37 14.93 -2.97
CA PRO A 139 28.72 16.10 -3.56
C PRO A 139 27.75 15.67 -4.67
N THR A 140 26.71 16.48 -4.86
CA THR A 140 25.76 16.31 -5.95
C THR A 140 26.39 16.73 -7.29
N VAL A 141 26.22 15.90 -8.31
CA VAL A 141 26.54 16.19 -9.71
C VAL A 141 25.28 16.71 -10.43
N THR A 142 24.10 16.22 -10.02
CA THR A 142 22.80 16.71 -10.46
C THR A 142 21.95 16.99 -9.24
N ASP A 143 21.36 18.18 -9.18
CA ASP A 143 20.36 18.58 -8.19
C ASP A 143 19.21 19.24 -8.95
N SER A 144 18.19 18.46 -9.26
CA SER A 144 17.02 18.87 -10.01
C SER A 144 15.75 18.85 -9.16
N LYS A 145 14.59 19.14 -9.77
CA LYS A 145 13.29 19.06 -9.08
C LYS A 145 12.82 17.63 -8.76
N SER A 146 13.50 16.61 -9.32
CA SER A 146 13.06 15.21 -9.20
C SER A 146 14.20 14.20 -9.04
N GLU A 147 15.45 14.65 -9.05
CA GLU A 147 16.62 13.76 -8.98
C GLU A 147 17.80 14.42 -8.27
N LEU A 148 18.39 13.68 -7.34
CA LEU A 148 19.75 13.89 -6.84
C LEU A 148 20.66 12.81 -7.44
N LYS A 149 21.73 13.23 -8.11
CA LYS A 149 22.82 12.34 -8.53
C LYS A 149 24.11 12.76 -7.82
N PHE A 150 24.81 11.79 -7.27
CA PHE A 150 26.01 11.98 -6.45
C PHE A 150 27.29 11.66 -7.22
N SER A 151 28.42 12.14 -6.72
CA SER A 151 29.75 11.91 -7.30
C SER A 151 30.18 10.45 -7.36
N ASN A 152 29.60 9.57 -6.53
CA ASN A 152 29.78 8.12 -6.57
C ASN A 152 28.93 7.42 -7.65
N ASN A 153 28.42 8.17 -8.63
CA ASN A 153 27.53 7.73 -9.70
C ASN A 153 26.20 7.14 -9.25
N SER A 154 25.80 7.28 -7.98
CA SER A 154 24.50 6.86 -7.48
C SER A 154 23.46 7.97 -7.62
N SER A 155 22.18 7.60 -7.68
CA SER A 155 21.10 8.59 -7.74
C SER A 155 19.85 8.16 -6.99
N VAL A 156 19.09 9.16 -6.53
CA VAL A 156 17.71 9.02 -6.05
C VAL A 156 16.81 9.85 -6.93
N LYS A 157 15.86 9.21 -7.58
CA LYS A 157 14.90 9.84 -8.49
C LYS A 157 13.48 9.57 -8.03
N VAL A 158 12.63 10.59 -8.06
CA VAL A 158 11.17 10.46 -7.89
C VAL A 158 10.51 10.84 -9.21
N SER A 159 9.68 9.97 -9.74
CA SER A 159 9.07 10.16 -11.05
C SER A 159 7.72 9.45 -11.15
N THR A 160 7.06 9.59 -12.28
CA THR A 160 5.81 8.86 -12.56
C THR A 160 6.03 7.52 -13.25
N SER A 161 7.26 7.19 -13.65
CA SER A 161 7.65 5.95 -14.34
C SER A 161 9.08 5.59 -13.99
N ALA A 162 9.40 4.29 -13.97
CA ALA A 162 10.75 3.75 -13.82
C ALA A 162 11.30 3.13 -15.11
N ARG A 163 10.65 3.37 -16.26
CA ARG A 163 11.12 2.87 -17.56
C ARG A 163 12.44 3.50 -17.98
N GLY A 164 13.23 2.74 -18.74
CA GLY A 164 14.49 3.21 -19.35
C GLY A 164 15.72 3.16 -18.44
N GLY A 165 15.59 2.56 -17.25
CA GLY A 165 16.70 2.33 -16.34
C GLY A 165 16.63 0.97 -15.65
N THR A 166 17.72 0.58 -14.98
CA THR A 166 17.76 -0.60 -14.13
C THR A 166 17.82 -0.14 -12.67
N PRO A 167 16.66 0.03 -12.00
CA PRO A 167 16.64 0.44 -10.60
C PRO A 167 17.11 -0.70 -9.70
N HIS A 168 18.11 -0.47 -8.85
CA HIS A 168 18.54 -1.41 -7.82
C HIS A 168 17.59 -1.36 -6.61
N ARG A 169 16.94 -0.21 -6.42
CA ARG A 169 15.95 0.05 -5.37
C ARG A 169 14.72 0.71 -6.00
N LEU A 170 13.60 0.02 -5.96
CA LEU A 170 12.33 0.49 -6.54
C LEU A 170 11.27 0.61 -5.46
N HIS A 171 10.59 1.75 -5.40
CA HIS A 171 9.44 1.97 -4.55
C HIS A 171 8.27 2.44 -5.39
N ILE A 172 7.12 1.77 -5.28
CA ILE A 172 5.85 2.22 -5.84
C ILE A 172 4.98 2.72 -4.69
N SER A 173 4.81 4.03 -4.63
CA SER A 173 4.00 4.69 -3.60
C SER A 173 2.54 4.77 -4.03
N GLU A 174 1.63 4.35 -3.15
CA GLU A 174 0.17 4.36 -3.36
C GLU A 174 -0.26 3.58 -4.62
N HIS A 175 0.24 2.34 -4.78
CA HIS A 175 -0.01 1.51 -5.96
C HIS A 175 -1.49 1.18 -6.17
N GLY A 176 -2.27 1.00 -5.10
CA GLY A 176 -3.73 0.83 -5.19
C GLY A 176 -4.39 2.01 -5.91
N LYS A 177 -4.04 3.24 -5.50
CA LYS A 177 -4.54 4.46 -6.15
C LYS A 177 -4.09 4.59 -7.61
N ILE A 178 -2.86 4.13 -7.92
CA ILE A 178 -2.38 4.08 -9.30
C ILE A 178 -3.23 3.09 -10.11
N CYS A 179 -3.52 1.90 -9.59
CA CYS A 179 -4.36 0.91 -10.25
C CYS A 179 -5.77 1.43 -10.53
N ALA A 180 -6.39 2.10 -9.55
CA ALA A 180 -7.75 2.59 -9.69
C ALA A 180 -7.88 3.79 -10.64
N LYS A 181 -6.93 4.74 -10.59
CA LYS A 181 -7.02 6.01 -11.34
C LYS A 181 -6.26 6.02 -12.66
N PHE A 182 -5.21 5.20 -12.77
CA PHE A 182 -4.28 5.18 -13.91
C PHE A 182 -3.94 3.75 -14.34
N PRO A 183 -4.93 2.96 -14.83
CA PRO A 183 -4.74 1.53 -15.14
C PRO A 183 -3.63 1.25 -16.16
N ASP A 184 -3.46 2.11 -17.17
CA ASP A 184 -2.37 1.98 -18.16
C ASP A 184 -1.00 2.14 -17.52
N LYS A 185 -0.87 3.04 -16.55
CA LYS A 185 0.35 3.23 -15.77
C LYS A 185 0.62 2.02 -14.85
N ALA A 186 -0.41 1.47 -14.21
CA ALA A 186 -0.29 0.24 -13.43
C ALA A 186 0.23 -0.91 -14.31
N LYS A 187 -0.30 -1.06 -15.53
CA LYS A 187 0.17 -2.03 -16.52
C LYS A 187 1.64 -1.78 -16.93
N GLU A 188 2.01 -0.52 -17.12
CA GLU A 188 3.41 -0.14 -17.41
C GLU A 188 4.36 -0.49 -16.26
N ILE A 189 3.97 -0.23 -15.01
CA ILE A 189 4.75 -0.60 -13.83
C ILE A 189 4.96 -2.12 -13.79
N LYS A 190 3.89 -2.88 -13.99
CA LYS A 190 3.92 -4.34 -13.98
C LYS A 190 4.84 -4.93 -15.05
N THR A 191 4.75 -4.42 -16.28
CA THR A 191 5.46 -4.99 -17.43
C THR A 191 6.84 -4.40 -17.67
N GLY A 192 7.12 -3.20 -17.15
CA GLY A 192 8.36 -2.48 -17.38
C GLY A 192 9.20 -2.28 -16.12
N SER A 193 8.59 -1.75 -15.03
CA SER A 193 9.36 -1.36 -13.83
C SER A 193 9.75 -2.56 -12.96
N PHE A 194 8.84 -3.49 -12.67
CA PHE A 194 9.13 -4.66 -11.83
C PHE A 194 10.19 -5.59 -12.42
N PRO A 195 10.11 -5.96 -13.73
CA PRO A 195 11.14 -6.82 -14.34
C PRO A 195 12.53 -6.17 -14.44
N ALA A 196 12.60 -4.83 -14.46
CA ALA A 196 13.85 -4.10 -14.56
C ALA A 196 14.71 -4.15 -13.28
N VAL A 197 14.13 -4.52 -12.13
CA VAL A 197 14.86 -4.66 -10.87
C VAL A 197 15.60 -5.98 -10.82
N PRO A 198 16.93 -6.01 -10.62
CA PRO A 198 17.73 -7.23 -10.52
C PRO A 198 17.30 -8.09 -9.32
N LEU A 199 17.75 -9.35 -9.28
CA LEU A 199 17.35 -10.31 -8.24
C LEU A 199 17.78 -9.91 -6.83
N ASP A 200 18.93 -9.25 -6.72
CA ASP A 200 19.50 -8.71 -5.48
C ASP A 200 18.99 -7.28 -5.17
N GLY A 201 18.22 -6.71 -6.09
CA GLY A 201 17.55 -5.44 -5.90
C GLY A 201 16.39 -5.55 -4.91
N ILE A 202 15.94 -4.40 -4.40
CA ILE A 202 14.78 -4.34 -3.50
C ILE A 202 13.62 -3.59 -4.17
N THR A 203 12.45 -4.23 -4.16
CA THR A 203 11.18 -3.60 -4.55
C THR A 203 10.26 -3.48 -3.34
N ILE A 204 9.69 -2.29 -3.16
CA ILE A 204 8.67 -2.02 -2.15
C ILE A 204 7.46 -1.45 -2.87
N VAL A 205 6.32 -2.12 -2.72
CA VAL A 205 5.01 -1.67 -3.22
C VAL A 205 4.13 -1.39 -2.01
N GLU A 206 3.59 -0.19 -1.87
CA GLU A 206 2.77 0.16 -0.72
C GLU A 206 1.52 0.94 -1.10
N SER A 207 0.41 0.68 -0.40
CA SER A 207 -0.83 1.43 -0.53
C SER A 207 -1.79 1.17 0.64
N THR A 208 -2.78 2.06 0.80
CA THR A 208 -4.11 1.70 1.30
C THR A 208 -4.83 0.87 0.23
N ALA A 209 -5.90 0.19 0.61
CA ALA A 209 -6.72 -0.55 -0.36
C ALA A 209 -7.49 0.40 -1.30
N GLU A 210 -7.83 -0.06 -2.49
CA GLU A 210 -8.65 0.66 -3.48
C GLU A 210 -9.53 -0.36 -4.23
N GLY A 211 -10.58 -0.86 -3.54
CA GLY A 211 -11.48 -1.85 -4.09
C GLY A 211 -10.88 -3.25 -4.30
N GLN A 212 -11.67 -4.15 -4.89
CA GLN A 212 -11.30 -5.55 -5.14
C GLN A 212 -10.82 -5.79 -6.58
N ASP A 213 -10.22 -4.78 -7.21
CA ASP A 213 -9.73 -4.88 -8.59
C ASP A 213 -8.32 -4.30 -8.72
N GLY A 214 -7.69 -4.60 -9.86
CA GLY A 214 -6.37 -4.11 -10.19
C GLY A 214 -5.22 -4.94 -9.64
N ASP A 215 -4.02 -4.52 -10.06
CA ASP A 215 -2.79 -5.28 -9.80
C ASP A 215 -2.42 -5.31 -8.30
N PHE A 216 -2.64 -4.20 -7.57
CA PHE A 216 -2.33 -4.15 -6.13
C PHE A 216 -3.17 -5.15 -5.32
N TYR A 217 -4.47 -5.25 -5.60
CA TYR A 217 -5.35 -6.24 -4.99
C TYR A 217 -4.87 -7.66 -5.28
N THR A 218 -4.66 -7.98 -6.56
CA THR A 218 -4.21 -9.32 -6.99
C THR A 218 -2.87 -9.71 -6.36
N MET A 219 -1.89 -8.80 -6.33
CA MET A 219 -0.59 -9.03 -5.70
C MET A 219 -0.72 -9.23 -4.19
N THR A 220 -1.61 -8.48 -3.53
CA THR A 220 -1.86 -8.61 -2.09
C THR A 220 -2.45 -9.97 -1.77
N GLU A 221 -3.51 -10.39 -2.47
CA GLU A 221 -4.16 -11.70 -2.28
C GLU A 221 -3.17 -12.85 -2.49
N GLN A 222 -2.38 -12.81 -3.57
CA GLN A 222 -1.37 -13.83 -3.84
C GLN A 222 -0.31 -13.92 -2.74
N SER A 223 0.15 -12.77 -2.26
CA SER A 223 1.18 -12.70 -1.21
C SER A 223 0.64 -13.11 0.17
N MET A 224 -0.64 -12.84 0.46
CA MET A 224 -1.34 -13.33 1.65
C MET A 224 -1.47 -14.84 1.62
N ALA A 225 -1.98 -15.41 0.53
CA ALA A 225 -2.12 -16.85 0.37
C ALA A 225 -0.77 -17.57 0.49
N MET A 226 0.30 -16.98 -0.04
CA MET A 226 1.66 -17.50 0.11
C MET A 226 2.13 -17.47 1.57
N ALA A 227 1.86 -16.39 2.30
CA ALA A 227 2.19 -16.28 3.71
C ALA A 227 1.41 -17.29 4.58
N GLU A 228 0.11 -17.47 4.29
CA GLU A 228 -0.76 -18.43 4.98
C GLU A 228 -0.33 -19.89 4.72
N SER A 229 0.16 -20.20 3.52
CA SER A 229 0.65 -21.54 3.16
C SER A 229 1.95 -21.95 3.86
N GLY A 230 2.66 -21.02 4.50
CA GLY A 230 3.97 -21.26 5.11
C GLY A 230 5.11 -21.55 4.12
N LYS A 231 4.89 -21.34 2.84
CA LYS A 231 5.88 -21.60 1.79
C LYS A 231 7.11 -20.70 1.93
N VAL A 232 8.29 -21.28 1.69
CA VAL A 232 9.54 -20.52 1.67
C VAL A 232 9.55 -19.59 0.45
N LEU A 233 9.77 -18.30 0.70
CA LEU A 233 9.82 -17.29 -0.35
C LEU A 233 11.12 -17.39 -1.17
N THR A 234 11.00 -17.31 -2.48
CA THR A 234 12.12 -17.05 -3.39
C THR A 234 12.40 -15.55 -3.52
N PRO A 235 13.54 -15.13 -4.05
CA PRO A 235 13.83 -13.69 -4.27
C PRO A 235 12.84 -12.97 -5.20
N ARG A 236 12.00 -13.69 -5.94
CA ARG A 236 10.96 -13.12 -6.81
C ARG A 236 9.60 -13.04 -6.16
N ASP A 237 9.38 -13.74 -5.04
CA ASP A 237 8.11 -13.75 -4.34
C ASP A 237 7.98 -12.51 -3.46
N TYR A 238 6.79 -11.93 -3.42
CA TYR A 238 6.50 -10.78 -2.57
C TYR A 238 6.20 -11.23 -1.14
N ARG A 239 6.96 -10.67 -0.20
CA ARG A 239 6.64 -10.80 1.23
C ARG A 239 5.51 -9.86 1.58
N PHE A 240 4.45 -10.41 2.15
CA PHE A 240 3.30 -9.65 2.61
C PHE A 240 3.57 -8.98 3.96
N HIS A 241 3.18 -7.70 4.05
CA HIS A 241 3.22 -6.91 5.27
C HIS A 241 1.87 -6.22 5.45
N PHE A 242 1.29 -6.36 6.63
CA PHE A 242 0.06 -5.69 7.01
C PHE A 242 0.29 -4.80 8.23
N PHE A 243 -0.16 -3.54 8.13
CA PHE A 243 -0.06 -2.54 9.20
C PHE A 243 -1.43 -1.90 9.42
N PRO A 244 -2.25 -2.46 10.33
CA PRO A 244 -3.57 -1.95 10.67
C PRO A 244 -3.48 -0.66 11.49
N TRP A 245 -4.59 0.08 11.51
CA TRP A 245 -4.71 1.34 12.24
C TRP A 245 -4.41 1.20 13.73
N TRP A 246 -4.88 0.15 14.36
CA TRP A 246 -4.77 -0.06 15.80
C TRP A 246 -3.33 -0.32 16.30
N GLN A 247 -2.37 -0.50 15.42
CA GLN A 247 -0.95 -0.56 15.77
C GLN A 247 -0.29 0.81 15.90
N GLU A 248 -0.98 1.88 15.46
CA GLU A 248 -0.46 3.25 15.55
C GLU A 248 -0.92 3.89 16.86
N PRO A 249 0.01 4.25 17.76
CA PRO A 249 -0.35 4.83 19.07
C PRO A 249 -1.13 6.14 19.00
N GLY A 250 -0.98 6.89 17.91
CA GLY A 250 -1.68 8.15 17.68
C GLY A 250 -3.16 8.00 17.34
N TYR A 251 -3.61 6.80 16.97
CA TYR A 251 -5.01 6.55 16.60
C TYR A 251 -5.84 6.16 17.82
N ARG A 252 -5.98 7.13 18.72
CA ARG A 252 -6.80 7.03 19.93
C ARG A 252 -7.27 8.40 20.41
N LEU A 253 -8.42 8.43 21.06
CA LEU A 253 -8.89 9.61 21.79
C LEU A 253 -8.39 9.56 23.25
N PRO A 254 -8.13 10.73 23.85
CA PRO A 254 -7.91 10.83 25.30
C PRO A 254 -9.11 10.28 26.09
N ASP A 255 -8.86 9.71 27.25
CA ASP A 255 -9.87 9.01 28.05
C ASP A 255 -11.11 9.85 28.38
N GLY A 256 -10.95 11.15 28.57
CA GLY A 256 -12.07 12.09 28.81
C GLY A 256 -13.00 12.19 27.60
N GLN A 257 -12.43 12.32 26.39
CA GLN A 257 -13.20 12.41 25.14
C GLN A 257 -13.73 11.06 24.69
N ALA A 258 -13.00 9.98 24.95
CA ALA A 258 -13.40 8.62 24.57
C ALA A 258 -14.71 8.17 25.25
N ARG A 259 -15.00 8.65 26.46
CA ARG A 259 -16.24 8.32 27.18
C ARG A 259 -17.48 8.97 26.59
N ASP A 260 -17.32 10.07 25.86
CA ASP A 260 -18.41 10.81 25.23
C ASP A 260 -18.85 10.22 23.91
N VAL A 261 -18.03 9.32 23.32
CA VAL A 261 -18.37 8.61 22.09
C VAL A 261 -19.26 7.40 22.41
N GLY A 262 -20.51 7.42 21.98
CA GLY A 262 -21.44 6.31 22.14
C GLY A 262 -21.05 5.16 21.20
N ILE A 263 -20.57 4.03 21.78
CA ILE A 263 -20.29 2.79 21.05
C ILE A 263 -21.50 1.88 21.16
N THR A 264 -22.10 1.51 20.05
CA THR A 264 -23.28 0.63 20.01
C THR A 264 -22.91 -0.84 20.32
N PRO A 265 -23.86 -1.70 20.73
CA PRO A 265 -23.60 -3.13 20.92
C PRO A 265 -23.02 -3.81 19.68
N LYS A 266 -23.51 -3.47 18.47
CA LYS A 266 -23.01 -4.00 17.19
C LYS A 266 -21.55 -3.62 16.92
N GLU A 267 -21.16 -2.42 17.32
CA GLU A 267 -19.76 -1.97 17.20
C GLU A 267 -18.85 -2.64 18.23
N HIS A 268 -19.35 -2.91 19.41
CA HIS A 268 -18.62 -3.74 20.38
C HIS A 268 -18.36 -5.15 19.84
N GLU A 269 -19.36 -5.80 19.26
CA GLU A 269 -19.23 -7.11 18.60
C GLU A 269 -18.18 -7.06 17.49
N TYR A 270 -18.19 -6.03 16.66
CA TYR A 270 -17.19 -5.82 15.61
C TYR A 270 -15.75 -5.74 16.17
N PHE A 271 -15.53 -4.94 17.22
CA PHE A 271 -14.21 -4.83 17.82
C PHE A 271 -13.77 -6.12 18.52
N ASP A 272 -14.70 -6.83 19.17
CA ASP A 272 -14.42 -8.10 19.82
C ASP A 272 -14.02 -9.18 18.79
N GLU A 273 -14.64 -9.19 17.60
CA GLU A 273 -14.24 -10.04 16.49
C GLU A 273 -12.82 -9.72 16.00
N ILE A 274 -12.48 -8.43 15.84
CA ILE A 274 -11.13 -7.99 15.47
C ILE A 274 -10.12 -8.46 16.51
N GLU A 275 -10.41 -8.30 17.80
CA GLU A 275 -9.54 -8.75 18.87
C GLU A 275 -9.27 -10.26 18.81
N LEU A 276 -10.32 -11.04 18.53
CA LEU A 276 -10.21 -12.49 18.39
C LEU A 276 -9.37 -12.88 17.17
N VAL A 277 -9.69 -12.32 15.99
CA VAL A 277 -9.03 -12.68 14.71
C VAL A 277 -7.58 -12.23 14.67
N MET A 278 -7.29 -11.03 15.21
CA MET A 278 -5.95 -10.43 15.12
C MET A 278 -5.09 -10.69 16.37
N GLY A 279 -5.62 -11.35 17.39
CA GLY A 279 -4.91 -11.63 18.64
C GLY A 279 -4.45 -10.35 19.35
N THR A 280 -5.28 -9.31 19.37
CA THR A 280 -4.99 -7.99 19.92
C THR A 280 -5.99 -7.60 20.99
N LYS A 281 -5.77 -6.47 21.65
CA LYS A 281 -6.73 -5.80 22.53
C LYS A 281 -6.86 -4.34 22.13
N LEU A 282 -8.08 -3.87 22.03
CA LEU A 282 -8.44 -2.50 21.69
C LEU A 282 -8.99 -1.79 22.91
N ASP A 283 -8.30 -0.77 23.38
CA ASP A 283 -8.77 0.05 24.49
C ASP A 283 -9.93 1.00 24.06
N LEU A 284 -10.60 1.58 25.04
CA LEU A 284 -11.72 2.49 24.80
C LEU A 284 -11.31 3.67 23.91
N GLY A 285 -10.13 4.23 24.12
CA GLY A 285 -9.62 5.35 23.33
C GLY A 285 -9.48 5.01 21.86
N GLN A 286 -9.01 3.79 21.54
CA GLN A 286 -8.87 3.29 20.17
C GLN A 286 -10.23 3.04 19.51
N ARG A 287 -11.14 2.32 20.21
CA ARG A 287 -12.50 2.04 19.73
C ARG A 287 -13.24 3.35 19.44
N SER A 288 -13.17 4.29 20.37
CA SER A 288 -13.83 5.62 20.24
C SER A 288 -13.22 6.45 19.11
N TRP A 289 -11.90 6.43 18.94
CA TRP A 289 -11.24 7.09 17.83
C TRP A 289 -11.73 6.55 16.48
N TYR A 290 -11.84 5.23 16.34
CA TYR A 290 -12.30 4.60 15.12
C TYR A 290 -13.73 5.04 14.76
N ILE A 291 -14.65 5.03 15.74
CA ILE A 291 -16.03 5.46 15.52
C ILE A 291 -16.10 6.95 15.20
N ALA A 292 -15.41 7.81 15.98
CA ALA A 292 -15.41 9.25 15.76
C ALA A 292 -14.83 9.61 14.38
N THR A 293 -13.79 8.92 13.92
CA THR A 293 -13.20 9.13 12.60
C THR A 293 -14.16 8.69 11.48
N ARG A 294 -14.82 7.53 11.65
CA ARG A 294 -15.84 7.07 10.69
C ARG A 294 -16.97 8.09 10.55
N GLU A 295 -17.53 8.55 11.66
CA GLU A 295 -18.67 9.48 11.65
C GLU A 295 -18.27 10.89 11.17
N GLY A 296 -17.11 11.40 11.63
CA GLY A 296 -16.64 12.76 11.32
C GLY A 296 -16.01 12.88 9.94
N ASP A 297 -14.96 12.08 9.68
CA ASP A 297 -14.16 12.23 8.46
C ASP A 297 -14.78 11.53 7.25
N PHE A 298 -15.54 10.45 7.46
CA PHE A 298 -16.13 9.62 6.40
C PHE A 298 -17.66 9.63 6.37
N SER A 299 -18.30 10.53 7.13
CA SER A 299 -19.77 10.68 7.14
C SER A 299 -20.52 9.37 7.41
N GLY A 300 -19.95 8.53 8.26
CA GLY A 300 -20.52 7.23 8.62
C GLY A 300 -20.28 6.11 7.61
N ASP A 301 -19.52 6.35 6.52
CA ASP A 301 -19.25 5.34 5.49
C ASP A 301 -18.24 4.28 6.01
N PRO A 302 -18.69 3.03 6.26
CA PRO A 302 -17.81 1.99 6.75
C PRO A 302 -16.80 1.52 5.70
N GLN A 303 -17.12 1.61 4.41
CA GLN A 303 -16.23 1.17 3.35
C GLN A 303 -14.99 2.06 3.26
N LEU A 304 -15.17 3.38 3.32
CA LEU A 304 -14.04 4.31 3.35
C LEU A 304 -13.17 4.11 4.59
N MET A 305 -13.81 3.80 5.73
CA MET A 305 -13.08 3.50 6.97
C MET A 305 -12.25 2.21 6.84
N TRP A 306 -12.81 1.13 6.29
CA TRP A 306 -12.10 -0.13 6.04
C TRP A 306 -10.95 0.03 5.05
N GLN A 307 -11.15 0.83 4.03
CA GLN A 307 -10.15 1.11 3.01
C GLN A 307 -8.96 1.89 3.56
N GLU A 308 -9.23 2.98 4.28
CA GLU A 308 -8.18 3.90 4.75
C GLU A 308 -7.59 3.48 6.11
N TYR A 309 -8.40 2.82 6.98
CA TYR A 309 -8.01 2.36 8.31
C TYR A 309 -8.42 0.91 8.57
N PRO A 310 -7.91 -0.04 7.78
CA PRO A 310 -8.30 -1.45 7.91
C PRO A 310 -7.90 -2.04 9.27
N SER A 311 -8.80 -2.82 9.83
CA SER A 311 -8.56 -3.60 11.06
C SER A 311 -7.96 -4.96 10.76
N THR A 312 -8.34 -5.57 9.62
CA THR A 312 -7.82 -6.83 9.11
C THR A 312 -7.45 -6.73 7.63
N PRO A 313 -6.59 -7.59 7.09
CA PRO A 313 -6.24 -7.55 5.66
C PRO A 313 -7.44 -7.76 4.74
N ARG A 314 -8.38 -8.63 5.12
CA ARG A 314 -9.57 -8.94 4.33
C ARG A 314 -10.57 -7.79 4.30
N GLU A 315 -10.74 -7.12 5.44
CA GLU A 315 -11.62 -5.95 5.57
C GLU A 315 -11.20 -4.81 4.64
N ALA A 316 -9.89 -4.59 4.49
CA ALA A 316 -9.36 -3.50 3.67
C ALA A 316 -9.96 -3.43 2.25
N PHE A 317 -10.28 -4.57 1.67
CA PHE A 317 -10.81 -4.69 0.32
C PHE A 317 -12.32 -4.96 0.28
N GLN A 318 -12.99 -4.99 1.43
CA GLN A 318 -14.43 -5.20 1.45
C GLN A 318 -15.17 -4.02 0.82
N GLN A 319 -16.16 -4.35 0.00
CA GLN A 319 -17.14 -3.38 -0.45
C GLN A 319 -18.34 -3.42 0.49
N SER A 320 -18.83 -2.25 0.89
CA SER A 320 -20.08 -2.17 1.65
C SER A 320 -21.18 -2.81 0.83
N THR A 321 -21.94 -3.68 1.47
CA THR A 321 -23.14 -4.26 0.87
C THR A 321 -24.38 -3.40 1.16
N GLU A 322 -24.24 -2.33 1.95
CA GLU A 322 -25.32 -1.35 2.17
C GLU A 322 -25.58 -0.58 0.89
N GLY A 323 -26.82 -0.66 0.39
CA GLY A 323 -27.21 -0.07 -0.89
C GLY A 323 -27.20 -1.02 -2.08
N PHE A 324 -26.58 -2.17 -2.01
CA PHE A 324 -26.68 -3.19 -3.06
C PHE A 324 -27.92 -4.06 -2.83
N TYR A 325 -28.92 -3.92 -3.70
CA TYR A 325 -30.23 -4.57 -3.58
C TYR A 325 -30.12 -6.10 -3.40
N TYR A 326 -29.11 -6.73 -3.98
CA TYR A 326 -28.95 -8.19 -4.01
C TYR A 326 -27.65 -8.70 -3.36
N ALA A 327 -26.95 -7.90 -2.56
CA ALA A 327 -25.66 -8.27 -1.98
C ALA A 327 -25.70 -9.58 -1.18
N LYS A 328 -26.69 -9.73 -0.28
CA LYS A 328 -26.86 -10.96 0.54
C LYS A 328 -27.20 -12.17 -0.33
N GLN A 329 -28.06 -11.99 -1.33
CA GLN A 329 -28.47 -13.04 -2.25
C GLN A 329 -27.30 -13.51 -3.11
N LEU A 330 -26.47 -12.58 -3.61
CA LEU A 330 -25.29 -12.90 -4.41
C LEU A 330 -24.19 -13.57 -3.54
N ALA A 331 -23.98 -13.11 -2.30
CA ALA A 331 -23.07 -13.76 -1.36
C ALA A 331 -23.50 -15.22 -1.09
N THR A 332 -24.79 -15.42 -0.78
CA THR A 332 -25.36 -16.76 -0.59
C THR A 332 -25.23 -17.64 -1.85
N ALA A 333 -25.45 -17.05 -3.03
CA ALA A 333 -25.31 -17.76 -4.30
C ALA A 333 -23.86 -18.22 -4.54
N ARG A 334 -22.86 -17.39 -4.18
CA ARG A 334 -21.43 -17.77 -4.25
C ARG A 334 -21.09 -18.86 -3.25
N GLN A 335 -21.51 -18.75 -2.00
CA GLN A 335 -21.29 -19.76 -0.96
C GLN A 335 -21.87 -21.12 -1.33
N ASN A 336 -23.02 -21.13 -2.01
CA ASN A 336 -23.70 -22.33 -2.46
C ASN A 336 -23.26 -22.80 -3.86
N ASN A 337 -22.16 -22.29 -4.39
CA ASN A 337 -21.61 -22.62 -5.72
C ASN A 337 -22.63 -22.40 -6.87
N ARG A 338 -23.61 -21.51 -6.71
CA ARG A 338 -24.60 -21.18 -7.73
C ARG A 338 -24.08 -20.18 -8.77
N ILE A 339 -23.02 -19.46 -8.46
CA ILE A 339 -22.27 -18.62 -9.41
C ILE A 339 -21.09 -19.44 -9.88
N THR A 340 -21.25 -20.12 -11.00
CA THR A 340 -20.29 -21.04 -11.59
C THR A 340 -20.45 -21.05 -13.11
N ARG A 341 -19.58 -21.79 -13.82
CA ARG A 341 -19.75 -21.96 -15.28
C ARG A 341 -21.00 -22.80 -15.54
N VAL A 342 -22.00 -22.19 -16.16
CA VAL A 342 -23.27 -22.85 -16.54
C VAL A 342 -23.21 -23.18 -18.03
N PRO A 343 -23.26 -24.46 -18.43
CA PRO A 343 -23.18 -24.82 -19.83
C PRO A 343 -24.48 -24.51 -20.57
N PHE A 344 -24.35 -24.11 -21.84
CA PHE A 344 -25.47 -24.06 -22.79
C PHE A 344 -26.06 -25.43 -23.01
N MET A 345 -27.37 -25.54 -22.98
CA MET A 345 -28.11 -26.80 -23.26
C MET A 345 -28.79 -26.73 -24.63
N ALA A 346 -28.27 -27.49 -25.58
CA ALA A 346 -28.87 -27.59 -26.91
C ALA A 346 -30.33 -28.11 -26.85
N GLY A 347 -31.18 -27.52 -27.66
CA GLY A 347 -32.61 -27.88 -27.73
C GLY A 347 -33.52 -27.13 -26.75
N LEU A 348 -32.98 -26.30 -25.84
CA LEU A 348 -33.79 -25.43 -25.03
C LEU A 348 -33.74 -23.98 -25.57
N PRO A 349 -34.87 -23.27 -25.53
CA PRO A 349 -34.89 -21.86 -25.97
C PRO A 349 -33.99 -21.02 -25.10
N VAL A 350 -33.32 -20.03 -25.72
CA VAL A 350 -32.56 -18.98 -25.01
C VAL A 350 -33.42 -17.71 -24.94
N ASN A 351 -33.65 -17.24 -23.75
CA ASN A 351 -34.29 -15.93 -23.53
C ASN A 351 -33.19 -14.88 -23.34
N SER A 352 -33.41 -13.69 -23.88
CA SER A 352 -32.50 -12.56 -23.69
C SER A 352 -33.20 -11.46 -22.88
N PHE A 353 -32.48 -10.89 -21.92
CA PHE A 353 -32.96 -9.75 -21.11
C PHE A 353 -32.02 -8.58 -21.35
N TRP A 354 -32.58 -7.48 -21.82
CA TRP A 354 -31.82 -6.31 -22.25
C TRP A 354 -32.03 -5.15 -21.26
N ASP A 355 -30.93 -4.54 -20.88
CA ASP A 355 -30.87 -3.23 -20.24
C ASP A 355 -30.20 -2.29 -21.24
N ILE A 356 -31.01 -1.43 -21.89
CA ILE A 356 -30.55 -0.57 -22.98
C ILE A 356 -30.20 0.79 -22.40
N GLY A 357 -28.91 1.02 -22.20
CA GLY A 357 -28.36 2.31 -21.78
C GLY A 357 -27.93 3.18 -22.96
N HIS A 358 -27.99 4.49 -22.80
CA HIS A 358 -27.51 5.45 -23.78
C HIS A 358 -26.14 6.04 -23.36
N THR A 359 -25.99 6.36 -22.10
CA THR A 359 -24.75 6.93 -21.53
C THR A 359 -24.00 5.96 -20.61
N ASP A 360 -24.68 4.96 -20.08
CA ASP A 360 -24.20 3.99 -19.10
C ASP A 360 -23.92 2.58 -19.67
N GLY A 361 -24.07 2.43 -21.00
CA GLY A 361 -23.85 1.17 -21.68
C GLY A 361 -25.09 0.29 -21.74
N THR A 362 -25.06 -0.67 -22.67
CA THR A 362 -26.12 -1.69 -22.83
C THR A 362 -25.64 -3.01 -22.28
N ALA A 363 -26.48 -3.66 -21.46
CA ALA A 363 -26.21 -4.98 -20.88
C ALA A 363 -27.25 -6.00 -21.35
N LEU A 364 -26.79 -7.21 -21.62
CA LEU A 364 -27.61 -8.31 -22.13
C LEU A 364 -27.32 -9.59 -21.35
N TRP A 365 -28.35 -10.19 -20.76
CA TRP A 365 -28.28 -11.49 -20.12
C TRP A 365 -28.91 -12.56 -20.98
N LEU A 366 -28.24 -13.70 -21.11
CA LEU A 366 -28.74 -14.91 -21.80
C LEU A 366 -29.15 -15.96 -20.76
N HIS A 367 -30.35 -16.50 -20.92
CA HIS A 367 -30.99 -17.37 -19.96
C HIS A 367 -31.64 -18.58 -20.61
N GLN A 368 -31.53 -19.74 -19.97
CA GLN A 368 -32.28 -20.95 -20.27
C GLN A 368 -33.04 -21.45 -19.05
N ARG A 369 -34.22 -21.94 -19.24
CA ARG A 369 -34.99 -22.65 -18.21
C ARG A 369 -34.75 -24.15 -18.32
N VAL A 370 -34.13 -24.74 -17.30
CA VAL A 370 -33.81 -26.17 -17.24
C VAL A 370 -34.64 -26.79 -16.12
N GLY A 371 -35.79 -27.41 -16.48
CA GLY A 371 -36.74 -27.88 -15.49
C GLY A 371 -37.32 -26.74 -14.65
N LEU A 372 -37.07 -26.78 -13.34
CA LEU A 372 -37.49 -25.73 -12.41
C LEU A 372 -36.38 -24.69 -12.14
N MET A 373 -35.20 -24.85 -12.73
CA MET A 373 -34.05 -23.97 -12.51
C MET A 373 -33.91 -22.93 -13.62
N ASN A 374 -33.48 -21.74 -13.24
CA ASN A 374 -33.11 -20.66 -14.14
C ASN A 374 -31.61 -20.61 -14.28
N HIS A 375 -31.10 -20.84 -15.47
CA HIS A 375 -29.68 -20.82 -15.81
C HIS A 375 -29.34 -19.56 -16.59
N PHE A 376 -28.57 -18.64 -16.01
CA PHE A 376 -27.97 -17.54 -16.74
C PHE A 376 -26.69 -18.06 -17.36
N ILE A 377 -26.70 -18.22 -18.68
CA ILE A 377 -25.64 -18.93 -19.44
C ILE A 377 -24.63 -17.99 -20.08
N GLY A 378 -24.97 -16.68 -20.17
CA GLY A 378 -24.08 -15.68 -20.76
C GLY A 378 -24.47 -14.26 -20.36
N PHE A 379 -23.50 -13.37 -20.47
CA PHE A 379 -23.61 -11.94 -20.24
C PHE A 379 -22.79 -11.20 -21.27
N ILE A 380 -23.38 -10.20 -21.93
CA ILE A 380 -22.74 -9.36 -22.94
C ILE A 380 -22.97 -7.89 -22.52
N GLU A 381 -21.94 -7.09 -22.50
CA GLU A 381 -22.04 -5.66 -22.25
C GLU A 381 -21.24 -4.86 -23.28
N GLY A 382 -21.64 -3.61 -23.51
CA GLY A 382 -20.93 -2.72 -24.40
C GLY A 382 -21.40 -1.28 -24.30
N TRP A 383 -20.43 -0.37 -24.36
CA TRP A 383 -20.65 1.08 -24.38
C TRP A 383 -20.59 1.58 -25.81
N GLU A 384 -21.53 2.43 -26.18
CA GLU A 384 -21.58 3.04 -27.52
C GLU A 384 -21.58 2.00 -28.68
N LYS A 385 -22.13 0.80 -28.44
CA LYS A 385 -22.19 -0.26 -29.45
C LYS A 385 -23.56 -0.27 -30.11
N PRO A 386 -23.60 -0.45 -31.46
CA PRO A 386 -24.87 -0.59 -32.18
C PRO A 386 -25.53 -1.96 -31.86
N TYR A 387 -26.82 -2.06 -32.12
CA TYR A 387 -27.59 -3.27 -31.89
C TYR A 387 -26.99 -4.52 -32.57
N ASP A 388 -26.46 -4.35 -33.78
CA ASP A 388 -25.84 -5.42 -34.56
C ASP A 388 -24.61 -6.06 -33.86
N TYR A 389 -23.90 -5.29 -33.03
CA TYR A 389 -22.82 -5.84 -32.20
C TYR A 389 -23.33 -6.91 -31.24
N PHE A 390 -24.42 -6.63 -30.52
CA PHE A 390 -24.96 -7.55 -29.52
C PHE A 390 -25.58 -8.81 -30.18
N THR A 391 -26.22 -8.64 -31.34
CA THR A 391 -26.76 -9.79 -32.08
C THR A 391 -25.67 -10.68 -32.66
N ALA A 392 -24.52 -10.13 -33.06
CA ALA A 392 -23.37 -10.90 -33.49
C ALA A 392 -22.70 -11.65 -32.32
N GLU A 393 -22.59 -11.01 -31.16
CA GLU A 393 -22.04 -11.66 -29.94
C GLU A 393 -22.94 -12.79 -29.42
N MET A 394 -24.26 -12.69 -29.57
CA MET A 394 -25.19 -13.78 -29.21
C MET A 394 -25.04 -15.03 -30.10
N GLN A 395 -24.50 -14.88 -31.31
CA GLN A 395 -24.32 -15.99 -32.26
C GLN A 395 -23.00 -16.74 -32.09
N ARG A 396 -22.09 -16.18 -31.28
CA ARG A 396 -20.82 -16.80 -30.90
C ARG A 396 -20.95 -17.74 -29.72
#